data_d8fd2d2d82fdca92e33c4fd8a26f1639
#
_entry.id   d8fd2d2d82fdca92e33c4fd8a26f1639
#
_cell.length_a   1.000
_cell.length_b   1.000
_cell.length_c   1.000
_cell.angle_alpha   90.00
_cell.angle_beta   90.00
_cell.angle_gamma   90.00
#
_symmetry.space_group_name_H-M   'P 1'
#
loop_
_entity.id
_entity.type
_entity.pdbx_description
1 polymer ?
#
loop_
_entity_poly.entity_id
_entity_poly.type
_entity_poly.pdbx_seq_one_letter_code
_entity_poly.pdbx_strand_id
1 'polypeptide(L)'
;MQRPVFAANWKMHHGPTAARAFVAAFLARFSPRLDRTVVLFPPALSVHPVVTARADRTDIKVGVQNIHTEEKGAFTGEISAPMSRDAGADFVLVGHSERRHIFGETDAQAARKCAVAFAQGLTPVLCVGETFAQRESGATSDVVLTQLRAGLADLDQSAIRRMAIAYEPVWAIGTGRTATPDDAASVHIVIRDALAGLAGRDAASVP
;
A
#
# COMPACT_ATOMS: atom_id res chain seq x y z
N MET A 1 -7.45 -3.37 11.04
CA MET A 1 -6.69 -4.65 11.05
C MET A 1 -5.91 -4.71 12.36
N GLN A 2 -6.14 -5.69 13.22
CA GLN A 2 -5.44 -5.81 14.51
C GLN A 2 -4.30 -6.85 14.50
N ARG A 3 -3.93 -7.37 13.33
CA ARG A 3 -2.94 -8.44 13.16
C ARG A 3 -1.75 -7.92 12.36
N PRO A 4 -0.54 -8.43 12.59
CA PRO A 4 0.61 -8.12 11.75
C PRO A 4 0.30 -8.35 10.27
N VAL A 5 0.63 -7.36 9.44
CA VAL A 5 0.45 -7.42 7.99
C VAL A 5 1.83 -7.56 7.34
N PHE A 6 2.02 -8.61 6.55
CA PHE A 6 3.22 -8.84 5.76
C PHE A 6 2.87 -8.53 4.30
N ALA A 7 3.29 -7.37 3.82
CA ALA A 7 3.01 -6.88 2.48
C ALA A 7 4.21 -7.09 1.54
N ALA A 8 3.98 -7.67 0.37
CA ALA A 8 5.00 -7.89 -0.64
C ALA A 8 4.63 -7.20 -1.95
N ASN A 9 5.26 -6.05 -2.22
CA ASN A 9 5.17 -5.40 -3.52
C ASN A 9 6.14 -6.07 -4.50
N TRP A 10 5.59 -6.74 -5.50
CA TRP A 10 6.40 -7.41 -6.53
C TRP A 10 6.97 -6.45 -7.57
N LYS A 11 6.55 -5.20 -7.54
CA LYS A 11 6.93 -4.22 -8.56
C LYS A 11 6.66 -4.79 -9.97
N MET A 12 7.52 -4.56 -10.93
CA MET A 12 7.36 -5.04 -12.31
C MET A 12 8.04 -6.43 -12.49
N HIS A 13 7.68 -7.39 -11.61
CA HIS A 13 8.18 -8.76 -11.69
C HIS A 13 7.03 -9.77 -11.68
N HIS A 14 7.28 -10.97 -12.20
CA HIS A 14 6.37 -12.12 -12.21
C HIS A 14 5.11 -11.91 -13.07
N GLY A 15 5.22 -12.16 -14.37
CA GLY A 15 4.06 -12.34 -15.25
C GLY A 15 3.20 -13.54 -14.81
N PRO A 16 2.01 -13.74 -15.41
CA PRO A 16 0.99 -14.69 -14.94
C PRO A 16 1.49 -16.11 -14.64
N THR A 17 2.37 -16.65 -15.47
CA THR A 17 2.93 -18.02 -15.30
C THR A 17 3.85 -18.09 -14.08
N ALA A 18 4.79 -17.15 -13.96
CA ALA A 18 5.70 -17.08 -12.82
C ALA A 18 4.95 -16.78 -11.52
N ALA A 19 3.91 -15.95 -11.56
CA ALA A 19 3.05 -15.65 -10.43
C ALA A 19 2.35 -16.90 -9.88
N ARG A 20 1.75 -17.71 -10.73
CA ARG A 20 1.14 -19.00 -10.31
C ARG A 20 2.19 -19.95 -9.71
N ALA A 21 3.35 -20.08 -10.33
CA ALA A 21 4.43 -20.92 -9.81
C ALA A 21 4.93 -20.44 -8.43
N PHE A 22 5.09 -19.12 -8.25
CA PHE A 22 5.44 -18.55 -6.95
C PHE A 22 4.39 -18.88 -5.88
N VAL A 23 3.10 -18.65 -6.16
CA VAL A 23 2.03 -18.92 -5.19
C VAL A 23 2.00 -20.40 -4.83
N ALA A 24 2.10 -21.31 -5.78
CA ALA A 24 2.16 -22.75 -5.51
C ALA A 24 3.33 -23.12 -4.58
N ALA A 25 4.54 -22.61 -4.87
CA ALA A 25 5.71 -22.84 -4.03
C ALA A 25 5.59 -22.20 -2.64
N PHE A 26 4.96 -21.04 -2.55
CA PHE A 26 4.70 -20.36 -1.28
C PHE A 26 3.71 -21.16 -0.43
N LEU A 27 2.60 -21.59 -0.99
CA LEU A 27 1.58 -22.39 -0.28
C LEU A 27 2.12 -23.74 0.22
N ALA A 28 3.02 -24.36 -0.52
CA ALA A 28 3.66 -25.60 -0.09
C ALA A 28 4.53 -25.44 1.18
N ARG A 29 4.95 -24.20 1.51
CA ARG A 29 5.85 -23.89 2.63
C ARG A 29 5.19 -23.06 3.73
N PHE A 30 4.07 -22.42 3.45
CA PHE A 30 3.37 -21.52 4.36
C PHE A 30 2.01 -22.08 4.74
N SER A 31 1.94 -22.70 5.92
CA SER A 31 0.68 -23.20 6.48
C SER A 31 -0.27 -22.05 6.81
N PRO A 32 -1.60 -22.26 6.75
CA PRO A 32 -2.59 -21.25 7.11
C PRO A 32 -2.36 -20.67 8.50
N ARG A 33 -2.44 -19.34 8.61
CA ARG A 33 -2.25 -18.59 9.85
C ARG A 33 -3.38 -17.60 10.05
N LEU A 34 -4.02 -17.66 11.22
CA LEU A 34 -5.09 -16.72 11.58
C LEU A 34 -4.60 -15.52 12.41
N ASP A 35 -3.35 -15.54 12.85
CA ASP A 35 -2.71 -14.51 13.68
C ASP A 35 -2.05 -13.39 12.86
N ARG A 36 -2.05 -13.49 11.53
CA ARG A 36 -1.42 -12.53 10.60
C ARG A 36 -2.15 -12.48 9.26
N THR A 37 -1.86 -11.45 8.49
CA THR A 37 -2.34 -11.31 7.11
C THR A 37 -1.13 -11.16 6.19
N VAL A 38 -1.08 -11.93 5.11
CA VAL A 38 -0.12 -11.74 4.03
C VAL A 38 -0.83 -11.02 2.89
N VAL A 39 -0.23 -9.97 2.33
CA VAL A 39 -0.78 -9.24 1.17
C VAL A 39 0.24 -9.28 0.05
N LEU A 40 -0.14 -9.82 -1.08
CA LEU A 40 0.69 -9.86 -2.29
C LEU A 40 0.21 -8.77 -3.27
N PHE A 41 1.11 -7.93 -3.74
CA PHE A 41 0.85 -6.90 -4.74
C PHE A 41 1.56 -7.25 -6.07
N PRO A 42 1.00 -8.17 -6.87
CA PRO A 42 1.55 -8.51 -8.17
C PRO A 42 1.28 -7.40 -9.19
N PRO A 43 2.00 -7.40 -10.34
CA PRO A 43 1.60 -6.62 -11.51
C PRO A 43 0.16 -6.92 -11.93
N ALA A 44 -0.51 -5.95 -12.55
CA ALA A 44 -1.92 -6.03 -12.91
C ALA A 44 -2.31 -7.30 -13.68
N LEU A 45 -1.50 -7.72 -14.64
CA LEU A 45 -1.70 -8.95 -15.41
C LEU A 45 -1.68 -10.23 -14.57
N SER A 46 -1.10 -10.17 -13.38
CA SER A 46 -0.93 -11.31 -12.48
C SER A 46 -1.88 -11.31 -11.28
N VAL A 47 -2.73 -10.27 -11.12
CA VAL A 47 -3.69 -10.18 -10.00
C VAL A 47 -4.65 -11.36 -10.01
N HIS A 48 -5.44 -11.53 -11.06
CA HIS A 48 -6.38 -12.65 -11.16
C HIS A 48 -5.71 -14.04 -11.11
N PRO A 49 -4.57 -14.30 -11.79
CA PRO A 49 -3.79 -15.51 -11.59
C PRO A 49 -3.38 -15.81 -10.15
N VAL A 50 -3.00 -14.78 -9.36
CA VAL A 50 -2.65 -14.94 -7.94
C VAL A 50 -3.88 -15.21 -7.09
N VAL A 51 -4.98 -14.47 -7.33
CA VAL A 51 -6.27 -14.69 -6.66
C VAL A 51 -6.75 -16.13 -6.85
N THR A 52 -6.70 -16.63 -8.07
CA THR A 52 -7.10 -18.01 -8.38
C THR A 52 -6.16 -19.03 -7.72
N ALA A 53 -4.85 -18.79 -7.79
CA ALA A 53 -3.85 -19.73 -7.28
C ALA A 53 -3.82 -19.83 -5.74
N ARG A 54 -4.20 -18.76 -5.00
CA ARG A 54 -4.28 -18.81 -3.53
C ARG A 54 -5.45 -19.65 -3.02
N ALA A 55 -6.42 -19.98 -3.88
CA ALA A 55 -7.62 -20.76 -3.57
C ALA A 55 -8.35 -20.21 -2.31
N ASP A 56 -8.70 -21.07 -1.36
CA ASP A 56 -9.46 -20.72 -0.15
C ASP A 56 -8.61 -20.14 0.99
N ARG A 57 -7.37 -19.74 0.73
CA ARG A 57 -6.47 -19.14 1.72
C ARG A 57 -6.87 -17.71 2.06
N THR A 58 -7.73 -17.55 3.06
CA THR A 58 -8.26 -16.24 3.52
C THR A 58 -7.23 -15.39 4.27
N ASP A 59 -6.17 -16.00 4.77
CA ASP A 59 -5.00 -15.36 5.40
C ASP A 59 -4.04 -14.72 4.38
N ILE A 60 -4.21 -15.03 3.08
CA ILE A 60 -3.48 -14.41 1.98
C ILE A 60 -4.43 -13.52 1.20
N LYS A 61 -4.12 -12.24 1.16
CA LYS A 61 -4.84 -11.20 0.43
C LYS A 61 -4.08 -10.79 -0.81
N VAL A 62 -4.78 -10.25 -1.78
CA VAL A 62 -4.18 -9.75 -3.02
C VAL A 62 -4.51 -8.27 -3.16
N GLY A 63 -3.53 -7.48 -3.57
CA GLY A 63 -3.70 -6.08 -3.87
C GLY A 63 -3.23 -5.74 -5.27
N VAL A 64 -3.62 -4.56 -5.75
CA VAL A 64 -3.09 -3.95 -6.97
C VAL A 64 -2.06 -2.89 -6.63
N GLN A 65 -1.09 -2.68 -7.52
CA GLN A 65 0.02 -1.74 -7.31
C GLN A 65 -0.36 -0.28 -7.58
N ASN A 66 -1.46 -0.03 -8.26
CA ASN A 66 -1.99 1.28 -8.61
C ASN A 66 -3.44 1.16 -9.09
N ILE A 67 -4.18 2.27 -9.03
CA ILE A 67 -5.46 2.47 -9.70
C ILE A 67 -5.52 3.88 -10.29
N HIS A 68 -6.39 4.07 -11.28
CA HIS A 68 -6.79 5.39 -11.75
C HIS A 68 -7.84 6.01 -10.81
N THR A 69 -7.98 7.33 -10.84
CA THR A 69 -8.97 8.07 -10.04
C THR A 69 -10.39 7.97 -10.58
N GLU A 70 -10.54 7.66 -11.85
CA GLU A 70 -11.85 7.48 -12.49
C GLU A 70 -12.21 5.99 -12.55
N GLU A 71 -13.51 5.69 -12.44
CA GLU A 71 -14.00 4.31 -12.47
C GLU A 71 -13.99 3.71 -13.88
N LYS A 72 -14.16 4.54 -14.90
CA LYS A 72 -14.19 4.16 -16.33
C LYS A 72 -13.97 5.38 -17.21
N GLY A 73 -13.65 5.17 -18.47
CA GLY A 73 -13.55 6.26 -19.46
C GLY A 73 -12.38 6.09 -20.42
N ALA A 74 -12.03 7.20 -21.06
CA ALA A 74 -10.97 7.27 -22.08
C ALA A 74 -9.57 7.39 -21.42
N PHE A 75 -9.16 6.35 -20.71
CA PHE A 75 -7.88 6.27 -19.98
C PHE A 75 -7.13 5.02 -20.42
N THR A 76 -6.74 4.97 -21.66
CA THR A 76 -6.09 3.81 -22.28
C THR A 76 -4.86 3.37 -21.49
N GLY A 77 -4.86 2.10 -21.05
CA GLY A 77 -3.77 1.51 -20.27
C GLY A 77 -3.94 1.59 -18.75
N GLU A 78 -4.89 2.39 -18.24
CA GLU A 78 -5.15 2.51 -16.80
C GLU A 78 -6.06 1.38 -16.28
N ILE A 79 -5.99 1.16 -14.98
CA ILE A 79 -6.77 0.17 -14.25
C ILE A 79 -7.62 0.90 -13.21
N SER A 80 -8.92 0.68 -13.22
CA SER A 80 -9.83 1.29 -12.25
C SER A 80 -9.99 0.46 -10.97
N ALA A 81 -10.54 1.08 -9.93
CA ALA A 81 -10.86 0.37 -8.69
C ALA A 81 -11.94 -0.72 -8.90
N PRO A 82 -13.05 -0.48 -9.66
CA PRO A 82 -13.99 -1.54 -10.00
C PRO A 82 -13.35 -2.74 -10.72
N MET A 83 -12.50 -2.51 -11.73
CA MET A 83 -11.77 -3.59 -12.42
C MET A 83 -10.88 -4.38 -11.46
N SER A 84 -10.23 -3.70 -10.51
CA SER A 84 -9.38 -4.34 -9.51
C SER A 84 -10.20 -5.22 -8.55
N ARG A 85 -11.38 -4.76 -8.13
CA ARG A 85 -12.31 -5.56 -7.30
C ARG A 85 -12.83 -6.78 -8.05
N ASP A 86 -13.23 -6.61 -9.29
CA ASP A 86 -13.70 -7.70 -10.17
C ASP A 86 -12.61 -8.77 -10.36
N ALA A 87 -11.35 -8.35 -10.50
CA ALA A 87 -10.20 -9.26 -10.55
C ALA A 87 -9.91 -9.97 -9.19
N GLY A 88 -10.62 -9.63 -8.12
CA GLY A 88 -10.50 -10.23 -6.79
C GLY A 88 -9.48 -9.57 -5.86
N ALA A 89 -9.06 -8.34 -6.14
CA ALA A 89 -8.20 -7.60 -5.23
C ALA A 89 -8.95 -7.11 -3.97
N ASP A 90 -8.24 -7.13 -2.84
CA ASP A 90 -8.70 -6.61 -1.55
C ASP A 90 -8.02 -5.27 -1.19
N PHE A 91 -6.82 -5.03 -1.72
CA PHE A 91 -5.95 -3.91 -1.37
C PHE A 91 -5.48 -3.13 -2.60
N VAL A 92 -4.99 -1.90 -2.37
CA VAL A 92 -4.28 -1.11 -3.38
C VAL A 92 -3.15 -0.30 -2.75
N LEU A 93 -1.98 -0.28 -3.39
CA LEU A 93 -0.91 0.67 -3.06
C LEU A 93 -1.26 2.04 -3.63
N VAL A 94 -1.10 3.09 -2.83
CA VAL A 94 -1.32 4.47 -3.22
C VAL A 94 -0.13 5.32 -2.82
N GLY A 95 0.37 6.16 -3.70
CA GLY A 95 1.46 7.08 -3.42
C GLY A 95 2.82 6.42 -3.22
N HIS A 96 3.03 5.21 -3.75
CA HIS A 96 4.33 4.53 -3.68
C HIS A 96 5.45 5.42 -4.23
N SER A 97 6.62 5.37 -3.63
CA SER A 97 7.76 6.25 -3.96
C SER A 97 8.10 6.26 -5.46
N GLU A 98 8.10 5.13 -6.13
CA GLU A 98 8.33 5.07 -7.58
C GLU A 98 7.25 5.83 -8.35
N ARG A 99 5.99 5.77 -7.91
CA ARG A 99 4.91 6.51 -8.57
C ARG A 99 5.05 8.01 -8.37
N ARG A 100 5.44 8.44 -7.18
CA ARG A 100 5.70 9.87 -6.88
C ARG A 100 6.88 10.41 -7.68
N HIS A 101 8.01 9.71 -7.66
CA HIS A 101 9.27 10.25 -8.17
C HIS A 101 9.55 9.93 -9.65
N ILE A 102 9.00 8.83 -10.18
CA ILE A 102 9.20 8.44 -11.59
C ILE A 102 8.00 8.84 -12.44
N PHE A 103 6.78 8.66 -11.94
CA PHE A 103 5.54 8.90 -12.68
C PHE A 103 4.84 10.22 -12.32
N GLY A 104 5.38 10.99 -11.37
CA GLY A 104 4.84 12.30 -11.01
C GLY A 104 3.52 12.26 -10.24
N GLU A 105 3.20 11.16 -9.54
CA GLU A 105 1.99 11.05 -8.73
C GLU A 105 2.01 12.07 -7.59
N THR A 106 1.02 12.97 -7.58
CA THR A 106 0.89 14.04 -6.60
C THR A 106 0.14 13.59 -5.35
N ASP A 107 0.28 14.37 -4.26
CA ASP A 107 -0.49 14.14 -3.03
C ASP A 107 -2.00 14.26 -3.27
N ALA A 108 -2.45 15.18 -4.12
CA ALA A 108 -3.86 15.30 -4.48
C ALA A 108 -4.38 14.07 -5.23
N GLN A 109 -3.58 13.48 -6.11
CA GLN A 109 -3.93 12.21 -6.76
C GLN A 109 -3.96 11.06 -5.77
N ALA A 110 -3.02 11.00 -4.82
CA ALA A 110 -3.00 10.00 -3.77
C ALA A 110 -4.26 10.07 -2.88
N ALA A 111 -4.66 11.29 -2.46
CA ALA A 111 -5.91 11.52 -1.73
C ALA A 111 -7.12 10.96 -2.49
N ARG A 112 -7.27 11.35 -3.74
CA ARG A 112 -8.38 10.92 -4.58
C ARG A 112 -8.39 9.39 -4.80
N LYS A 113 -7.22 8.76 -4.98
CA LYS A 113 -7.10 7.30 -5.08
C LYS A 113 -7.51 6.60 -3.79
N CYS A 114 -7.15 7.12 -2.62
CA CYS A 114 -7.59 6.57 -1.34
C CYS A 114 -9.11 6.62 -1.21
N ALA A 115 -9.74 7.74 -1.54
CA ALA A 115 -11.20 7.89 -1.49
C ALA A 115 -11.91 6.93 -2.47
N VAL A 116 -11.46 6.87 -3.72
CA VAL A 116 -12.03 5.96 -4.75
C VAL A 116 -11.83 4.50 -4.35
N ALA A 117 -10.69 4.13 -3.80
CA ALA A 117 -10.43 2.78 -3.32
C ALA A 117 -11.45 2.35 -2.26
N PHE A 118 -11.68 3.19 -1.25
CA PHE A 118 -12.69 2.90 -0.22
C PHE A 118 -14.10 2.82 -0.77
N ALA A 119 -14.49 3.74 -1.64
CA ALA A 119 -15.80 3.74 -2.28
C ALA A 119 -16.09 2.43 -3.03
N GLN A 120 -15.04 1.80 -3.56
CA GLN A 120 -15.12 0.53 -4.29
C GLN A 120 -14.76 -0.72 -3.45
N GLY A 121 -14.62 -0.56 -2.13
CA GLY A 121 -14.36 -1.67 -1.20
C GLY A 121 -12.94 -2.24 -1.26
N LEU A 122 -11.97 -1.48 -1.80
CA LEU A 122 -10.54 -1.76 -1.64
C LEU A 122 -10.02 -1.13 -0.35
N THR A 123 -9.04 -1.77 0.28
CA THR A 123 -8.29 -1.19 1.39
C THR A 123 -7.03 -0.49 0.86
N PRO A 124 -6.92 0.85 0.93
CA PRO A 124 -5.70 1.53 0.53
C PRO A 124 -4.56 1.24 1.51
N VAL A 125 -3.35 1.09 0.96
CA VAL A 125 -2.08 1.17 1.67
C VAL A 125 -1.41 2.45 1.19
N LEU A 126 -1.50 3.51 1.99
CA LEU A 126 -0.91 4.81 1.67
C LEU A 126 0.59 4.77 1.97
N CYS A 127 1.39 4.94 0.93
CA CYS A 127 2.84 5.00 1.03
C CYS A 127 3.29 6.45 1.26
N VAL A 128 4.12 6.63 2.27
CA VAL A 128 4.71 7.92 2.65
C VAL A 128 6.20 7.76 2.92
N GLY A 129 7.00 8.76 2.62
CA GLY A 129 8.42 8.71 2.89
C GLY A 129 9.21 9.84 2.24
N GLU A 130 10.36 10.15 2.83
CA GLU A 130 11.24 11.22 2.43
C GLU A 130 12.40 10.74 1.55
N THR A 131 12.86 11.63 0.69
CA THR A 131 14.10 11.46 -0.09
C THR A 131 15.34 11.66 0.78
N PHE A 132 16.50 11.29 0.25
CA PHE A 132 17.77 11.50 0.96
C PHE A 132 18.04 12.97 1.28
N ALA A 133 17.83 13.87 0.34
CA ALA A 133 18.02 15.31 0.55
C ALA A 133 17.08 15.87 1.64
N GLN A 134 15.84 15.42 1.67
CA GLN A 134 14.87 15.82 2.71
C GLN A 134 15.30 15.30 4.09
N ARG A 135 15.83 14.08 4.17
CA ARG A 135 16.36 13.54 5.43
C ARG A 135 17.58 14.31 5.91
N GLU A 136 18.54 14.60 5.03
CA GLU A 136 19.74 15.36 5.39
C GLU A 136 19.41 16.78 5.88
N SER A 137 18.36 17.39 5.34
CA SER A 137 17.86 18.70 5.79
C SER A 137 17.03 18.65 7.08
N GLY A 138 16.81 17.46 7.66
CA GLY A 138 15.98 17.30 8.86
C GLY A 138 14.47 17.37 8.60
N ALA A 139 14.02 17.36 7.34
CA ALA A 139 12.63 17.54 6.96
C ALA A 139 11.78 16.25 6.97
N THR A 140 12.30 15.11 7.47
CA THR A 140 11.61 13.81 7.46
C THR A 140 10.19 13.89 7.99
N SER A 141 10.00 14.43 9.20
CA SER A 141 8.67 14.50 9.82
C SER A 141 7.71 15.38 9.03
N ASP A 142 8.17 16.52 8.55
CA ASP A 142 7.33 17.46 7.79
C ASP A 142 6.86 16.85 6.46
N VAL A 143 7.74 16.17 5.74
CA VAL A 143 7.43 15.49 4.49
C VAL A 143 6.42 14.36 4.73
N VAL A 144 6.71 13.48 5.67
CA VAL A 144 5.86 12.33 5.99
C VAL A 144 4.47 12.79 6.46
N LEU A 145 4.39 13.78 7.34
CA LEU A 145 3.11 14.32 7.83
C LEU A 145 2.34 15.06 6.73
N THR A 146 3.01 15.75 5.83
CA THR A 146 2.36 16.39 4.69
C THR A 146 1.73 15.37 3.77
N GLN A 147 2.47 14.33 3.36
CA GLN A 147 1.96 13.24 2.53
C GLN A 147 0.83 12.47 3.22
N LEU A 148 0.97 12.19 4.53
CA LEU A 148 -0.04 11.51 5.32
C LEU A 148 -1.34 12.31 5.37
N ARG A 149 -1.29 13.57 5.78
CA ARG A 149 -2.46 14.44 5.90
C ARG A 149 -3.15 14.64 4.55
N ALA A 150 -2.38 14.86 3.50
CA ALA A 150 -2.92 14.98 2.14
C ALA A 150 -3.65 13.69 1.72
N GLY A 151 -3.01 12.52 1.87
CA GLY A 151 -3.60 11.25 1.48
C GLY A 151 -4.86 10.86 2.27
N LEU A 152 -5.06 11.45 3.46
CA LEU A 152 -6.22 11.22 4.33
C LEU A 152 -7.31 12.29 4.20
N ALA A 153 -7.07 13.38 3.45
CA ALA A 153 -7.91 14.57 3.46
C ALA A 153 -9.39 14.31 3.10
N ASP A 154 -9.65 13.38 2.19
CA ASP A 154 -10.98 13.06 1.68
C ASP A 154 -11.63 11.85 2.40
N LEU A 155 -11.05 11.41 3.54
CA LEU A 155 -11.49 10.24 4.28
C LEU A 155 -12.10 10.62 5.63
N ASP A 156 -13.20 9.95 5.98
CA ASP A 156 -13.73 10.02 7.33
C ASP A 156 -12.88 9.18 8.32
N GLN A 157 -13.11 9.40 9.61
CA GLN A 157 -12.38 8.70 10.68
C GLN A 157 -12.54 7.15 10.59
N SER A 158 -13.70 6.67 10.15
CA SER A 158 -13.97 5.23 10.02
C SER A 158 -13.14 4.63 8.89
N ALA A 159 -12.98 5.34 7.77
CA ALA A 159 -12.13 4.94 6.66
C ALA A 159 -10.66 4.90 7.07
N ILE A 160 -10.17 5.96 7.75
CA ILE A 160 -8.79 6.05 8.25
C ILE A 160 -8.45 4.83 9.13
N ARG A 161 -9.36 4.40 10.02
CA ARG A 161 -9.11 3.24 10.90
C ARG A 161 -9.05 1.90 10.16
N ARG A 162 -9.45 1.83 8.91
CA ARG A 162 -9.50 0.60 8.11
C ARG A 162 -8.43 0.50 7.03
N MET A 163 -7.63 1.53 6.84
CA MET A 163 -6.53 1.50 5.88
C MET A 163 -5.22 0.99 6.48
N ALA A 164 -4.16 1.00 5.72
CA ALA A 164 -2.79 0.78 6.18
C ALA A 164 -1.90 1.93 5.70
N ILE A 165 -0.85 2.22 6.48
CA ILE A 165 0.19 3.19 6.13
C ILE A 165 1.51 2.44 5.97
N ALA A 166 2.19 2.67 4.85
CA ALA A 166 3.51 2.13 4.60
C ALA A 166 4.55 3.27 4.61
N TYR A 167 5.43 3.28 5.60
CA TYR A 167 6.57 4.17 5.57
C TYR A 167 7.66 3.58 4.68
N GLU A 168 8.06 4.33 3.69
CA GLU A 168 9.12 3.98 2.74
C GLU A 168 10.29 4.95 2.92
N PRO A 169 11.41 4.56 3.56
CA PRO A 169 12.63 5.37 3.56
C PRO A 169 13.21 5.38 2.14
N VAL A 170 12.74 6.35 1.29
CA VAL A 170 13.06 6.39 -0.15
C VAL A 170 14.57 6.43 -0.38
N TRP A 171 15.29 7.06 0.52
CA TRP A 171 16.75 7.14 0.53
C TRP A 171 17.47 5.78 0.69
N ALA A 172 16.77 4.75 1.16
CA ALA A 172 17.29 3.40 1.32
C ALA A 172 16.86 2.45 0.18
N ILE A 173 15.87 2.84 -0.66
CA ILE A 173 15.34 1.96 -1.71
C ILE A 173 16.26 2.00 -2.93
N GLY A 174 16.94 0.88 -3.23
CA GLY A 174 17.78 0.72 -4.43
C GLY A 174 19.06 1.57 -4.43
N THR A 175 19.43 2.16 -3.31
CA THR A 175 20.58 3.07 -3.20
C THR A 175 21.84 2.41 -2.63
N GLY A 176 21.74 1.17 -2.14
CA GLY A 176 22.79 0.49 -1.38
C GLY A 176 22.88 0.94 0.09
N ARG A 177 22.05 1.89 0.53
CA ARG A 177 21.90 2.28 1.94
C ARG A 177 20.85 1.40 2.61
N THR A 178 20.97 1.18 3.91
CA THR A 178 20.02 0.40 4.70
C THR A 178 19.47 1.27 5.83
N ALA A 179 18.15 1.35 5.93
CA ALA A 179 17.48 1.93 7.09
C ALA A 179 17.62 1.00 8.30
N THR A 180 17.89 1.56 9.46
CA THR A 180 17.91 0.81 10.71
C THR A 180 16.48 0.64 11.27
N PRO A 181 16.25 -0.30 12.18
CA PRO A 181 14.98 -0.39 12.90
C PRO A 181 14.61 0.91 13.64
N ASP A 182 15.59 1.62 14.19
CA ASP A 182 15.37 2.89 14.91
C ASP A 182 14.95 4.02 13.95
N ASP A 183 15.47 4.04 12.72
CA ASP A 183 15.02 4.96 11.69
C ASP A 183 13.53 4.77 11.39
N ALA A 184 13.09 3.54 11.23
CA ALA A 184 11.69 3.22 10.98
C ALA A 184 10.82 3.51 12.22
N ALA A 185 11.27 3.10 13.41
CA ALA A 185 10.52 3.28 14.65
C ALA A 185 10.23 4.76 14.96
N SER A 186 11.22 5.64 14.77
CA SER A 186 11.07 7.08 15.00
C SER A 186 9.98 7.69 14.11
N VAL A 187 9.94 7.33 12.83
CA VAL A 187 8.93 7.82 11.89
C VAL A 187 7.56 7.19 12.16
N HIS A 188 7.50 5.92 12.54
CA HIS A 188 6.25 5.26 12.92
C HIS A 188 5.60 5.93 14.14
N ILE A 189 6.36 6.41 15.11
CA ILE A 189 5.83 7.18 16.25
C ILE A 189 5.15 8.45 15.75
N VAL A 190 5.81 9.22 14.89
CA VAL A 190 5.27 10.45 14.31
C VAL A 190 3.97 10.19 13.52
N ILE A 191 3.93 9.12 12.73
CA ILE A 191 2.73 8.71 11.97
C ILE A 191 1.59 8.34 12.93
N ARG A 192 1.85 7.53 13.96
CA ARG A 192 0.84 7.08 14.92
C ARG A 192 0.25 8.22 15.74
N ASP A 193 1.08 9.16 16.16
CA ASP A 193 0.63 10.36 16.90
C ASP A 193 -0.28 11.22 16.00
N ALA A 194 0.07 11.40 14.74
CA ALA A 194 -0.75 12.12 13.78
C ALA A 194 -2.11 11.41 13.54
N LEU A 195 -2.11 10.08 13.36
CA LEU A 195 -3.32 9.29 13.20
C LEU A 195 -4.23 9.36 14.43
N ALA A 196 -3.66 9.32 15.64
CA ALA A 196 -4.42 9.48 16.88
C ALA A 196 -5.10 10.84 16.97
N GLY A 197 -4.44 11.90 16.50
CA GLY A 197 -5.01 13.25 16.43
C GLY A 197 -6.12 13.39 15.36
N LEU A 198 -5.98 12.70 14.22
CA LEU A 198 -6.92 12.80 13.10
C LEU A 198 -8.18 11.95 13.29
N ALA A 199 -8.05 10.75 13.81
CA ALA A 199 -9.13 9.77 13.84
C ALA A 199 -9.31 9.07 15.20
N GLY A 200 -8.77 9.65 16.27
CA GLY A 200 -8.85 9.14 17.64
C GLY A 200 -7.80 8.08 17.95
N ARG A 201 -7.64 7.77 19.23
CA ARG A 201 -6.57 6.88 19.74
C ARG A 201 -6.55 5.49 19.07
N ASP A 202 -7.72 4.97 18.68
CA ASP A 202 -7.81 3.67 18.01
C ASP A 202 -7.15 3.68 16.63
N ALA A 203 -7.04 4.85 15.99
CA ALA A 203 -6.34 4.97 14.70
C ALA A 203 -4.82 4.82 14.83
N ALA A 204 -4.25 4.97 16.02
CA ALA A 204 -2.82 4.70 16.24
C ALA A 204 -2.47 3.21 16.10
N SER A 205 -3.46 2.31 16.08
CA SER A 205 -3.28 0.87 15.85
C SER A 205 -3.40 0.45 14.38
N VAL A 206 -3.59 1.40 13.47
CA VAL A 206 -3.55 1.15 12.00
C VAL A 206 -2.20 0.53 11.62
N PRO A 207 -2.19 -0.57 10.85
CA PRO A 207 -0.96 -1.22 10.40
C PRO A 207 -0.08 -0.32 9.58
#